data_457ef05d0281c8218b6b42ffb24656fe
#
_entry.id   457ef05d0281c8218b6b42ffb24656fe
#
_cell.length_a   1.000
_cell.length_b   1.000
_cell.length_c   1.000
_cell.angle_alpha   90.00
_cell.angle_beta   90.00
_cell.angle_gamma   90.00
#
_symmetry.space_group_name_H-M   'P 1'
#
loop_
_entity.id
_entity.type
_entity.pdbx_description
1 polymer ?
#
loop_
_entity_poly.entity_id
_entity_poly.type
_entity_poly.pdbx_seq_one_letter_code
_entity_poly.pdbx_strand_id
1 'polypeptide(L)'
;MSRSLTGGRPAREKEVNQIRKSTDCTEGKLIFTCLRERRAALLVNARGVVAIRVLRSDASKIGGIYLGKIQNVAKNIDACFVEILPGELCFLPLREAGAAYLTNRKADGTLKAGDELVVMVTRDAQKTKRASATADPARMKQLLCKNGSTPENASEALQSLLEQADHKVYFTCLLKPSEAVYEVLEQMADPSEYSEILTDDPQIYRQLSEGDHPLLKQKSIRFYDDPAISLRLLYSLERGMEEALDTRVWLKCGGYLVIQPTEAMTVIDVNSGKNEAKKAGEDTYYQVNLEAAEEVARQLRLRNLSGI
;
A
#
# COMPACT_ATOMS: atom_id res chain seq x y z
N MET A 1 -6.25 -59.21 17.76
CA MET A 1 -4.95 -58.53 17.48
C MET A 1 -5.23 -57.23 16.73
N SER A 2 -5.40 -56.15 17.48
CA SER A 2 -5.65 -54.81 16.91
C SER A 2 -4.37 -54.01 17.11
N ARG A 3 -3.74 -53.59 16.01
CA ARG A 3 -2.62 -52.65 16.04
C ARG A 3 -3.18 -51.23 15.91
N SER A 4 -3.01 -50.43 16.95
CA SER A 4 -3.30 -49.02 17.00
C SER A 4 -2.25 -48.24 16.18
N LEU A 5 -2.72 -47.49 15.19
CA LEU A 5 -1.95 -46.50 14.47
C LEU A 5 -2.05 -45.14 15.20
N THR A 6 -1.17 -44.90 16.15
CA THR A 6 -0.99 -43.60 16.77
C THR A 6 0.49 -43.22 16.68
N GLY A 7 0.85 -42.36 15.75
CA GLY A 7 2.22 -41.90 15.67
C GLY A 7 2.54 -41.05 14.43
N GLY A 8 2.05 -39.84 14.38
CA GLY A 8 2.40 -38.95 13.26
C GLY A 8 2.27 -37.43 13.53
N ARG A 9 1.61 -37.01 14.58
CA ARG A 9 1.40 -35.58 14.87
C ARG A 9 2.53 -34.84 15.67
N PRO A 10 3.20 -35.45 16.66
CA PRO A 10 4.13 -34.69 17.50
C PRO A 10 5.49 -34.34 16.83
N ALA A 11 5.90 -35.05 15.78
CA ALA A 11 7.16 -34.76 15.11
C ALA A 11 7.08 -33.49 14.25
N ARG A 12 5.99 -33.31 13.49
CA ARG A 12 5.76 -32.13 12.64
C ARG A 12 5.62 -30.81 13.43
N GLU A 13 4.92 -30.84 14.56
CA GLU A 13 4.84 -29.67 15.43
C GLU A 13 6.18 -29.30 16.06
N LYS A 14 7.03 -30.29 16.36
CA LYS A 14 8.38 -30.05 16.87
C LYS A 14 9.30 -29.47 15.79
N GLU A 15 9.22 -29.92 14.54
CA GLU A 15 9.96 -29.34 13.42
C GLU A 15 9.52 -27.91 13.12
N VAL A 16 8.25 -27.64 13.04
CA VAL A 16 7.71 -26.28 12.88
C VAL A 16 8.14 -25.36 14.02
N ASN A 17 8.15 -25.84 15.26
CA ASN A 17 8.61 -25.10 16.43
C ASN A 17 10.15 -24.98 16.47
N GLN A 18 10.90 -25.90 15.88
CA GLN A 18 12.34 -25.83 15.81
C GLN A 18 12.81 -24.89 14.71
N ILE A 19 12.12 -24.86 13.56
CA ILE A 19 12.28 -23.83 12.51
C ILE A 19 11.91 -22.44 13.04
N ARG A 20 10.85 -22.33 13.86
CA ARG A 20 10.50 -21.08 14.55
C ARG A 20 11.54 -20.61 15.57
N LYS A 21 12.24 -21.54 16.25
CA LYS A 21 13.29 -21.24 17.24
C LYS A 21 14.65 -20.92 16.62
N SER A 22 14.94 -21.42 15.42
CA SER A 22 16.18 -21.10 14.70
C SER A 22 16.14 -19.70 14.02
N THR A 23 14.97 -19.07 13.96
CA THR A 23 14.81 -17.67 13.62
C THR A 23 14.82 -16.86 14.91
N ASP A 24 15.96 -16.65 15.48
CA ASP A 24 16.23 -15.66 16.54
C ASP A 24 16.12 -14.26 15.88
N CYS A 25 14.87 -13.87 15.60
CA CYS A 25 14.55 -12.67 14.83
C CYS A 25 14.13 -11.55 15.79
N THR A 26 15.10 -10.82 16.27
CA THR A 26 14.94 -9.42 16.68
C THR A 26 14.59 -8.53 15.48
N GLU A 27 14.83 -9.01 14.26
CA GLU A 27 14.60 -8.29 13.01
C GLU A 27 13.38 -8.83 12.27
N GLY A 28 12.53 -7.90 11.80
CA GLY A 28 11.33 -8.24 11.03
C GLY A 28 11.64 -8.76 9.62
N LYS A 29 10.61 -9.30 8.98
CA LYS A 29 10.63 -9.75 7.58
C LYS A 29 9.50 -9.07 6.81
N LEU A 30 9.80 -8.61 5.62
CA LEU A 30 8.80 -8.12 4.68
C LEU A 30 8.44 -9.27 3.72
N ILE A 31 7.20 -9.71 3.77
CA ILE A 31 6.73 -10.89 3.02
C ILE A 31 5.75 -10.45 1.95
N PHE A 32 6.06 -10.77 0.69
CA PHE A 32 5.14 -10.62 -0.43
C PHE A 32 4.55 -11.97 -0.79
N THR A 33 3.23 -12.09 -0.80
CA THR A 33 2.52 -13.33 -1.12
C THR A 33 1.11 -13.04 -1.63
N CYS A 34 0.42 -14.08 -2.09
CA CYS A 34 -0.99 -13.98 -2.47
C CYS A 34 -1.88 -14.43 -1.30
N LEU A 35 -2.72 -13.52 -0.78
CA LEU A 35 -3.74 -13.80 0.22
C LEU A 35 -5.13 -13.52 -0.37
N ARG A 36 -6.07 -14.47 -0.24
CA ARG A 36 -7.45 -14.33 -0.75
C ARG A 36 -7.48 -13.78 -2.19
N GLU A 37 -6.67 -14.38 -3.07
CA GLU A 37 -6.54 -14.05 -4.49
C GLU A 37 -5.98 -12.64 -4.80
N ARG A 38 -5.43 -11.97 -3.78
CA ARG A 38 -4.77 -10.67 -3.95
C ARG A 38 -3.33 -10.72 -3.50
N ARG A 39 -2.46 -10.12 -4.28
CA ARG A 39 -1.07 -9.87 -3.87
C ARG A 39 -1.05 -8.89 -2.70
N ALA A 40 -0.32 -9.24 -1.67
CA ALA A 40 -0.19 -8.44 -0.46
C ALA A 40 1.25 -8.47 0.04
N ALA A 41 1.63 -7.40 0.72
CA ALA A 41 2.85 -7.32 1.50
C ALA A 41 2.50 -7.29 2.99
N LEU A 42 3.23 -8.06 3.77
CA LEU A 42 3.05 -8.17 5.21
C LEU A 42 4.38 -7.96 5.91
N LEU A 43 4.41 -7.06 6.87
CA LEU A 43 5.53 -6.95 7.80
C LEU A 43 5.29 -7.89 8.97
N VAL A 44 6.22 -8.79 9.20
CA VAL A 44 6.15 -9.81 10.25
C VAL A 44 7.36 -9.68 11.17
N ASN A 45 7.13 -9.71 12.48
CA ASN A 45 8.17 -9.74 13.49
C ASN A 45 7.84 -10.76 14.61
N ALA A 46 8.54 -10.72 15.74
CA ALA A 46 8.29 -11.63 16.87
C ALA A 46 6.85 -11.54 17.44
N ARG A 47 6.12 -10.46 17.18
CA ARG A 47 4.72 -10.28 17.60
C ARG A 47 3.71 -10.81 16.58
N GLY A 48 4.18 -11.34 15.45
CA GLY A 48 3.36 -11.78 14.33
C GLY A 48 3.26 -10.72 13.23
N VAL A 49 2.13 -10.68 12.53
CA VAL A 49 1.86 -9.68 11.47
C VAL A 49 1.59 -8.32 12.11
N VAL A 50 2.36 -7.31 11.74
CA VAL A 50 2.27 -5.95 12.32
C VAL A 50 1.80 -4.89 11.32
N ALA A 51 1.89 -5.18 10.02
CA ALA A 51 1.33 -4.32 8.99
C ALA A 51 0.95 -5.15 7.75
N ILE A 52 -0.12 -4.76 7.08
CA ILE A 52 -0.61 -5.38 5.84
C ILE A 52 -0.87 -4.31 4.80
N ARG A 53 -0.44 -4.56 3.56
CA ARG A 53 -0.77 -3.75 2.38
C ARG A 53 -1.16 -4.68 1.24
N VAL A 54 -2.33 -4.44 0.67
CA VAL A 54 -2.72 -5.09 -0.59
C VAL A 54 -2.06 -4.32 -1.72
N LEU A 55 -1.34 -5.03 -2.59
CA LEU A 55 -0.70 -4.43 -3.75
C LEU A 55 -1.77 -3.96 -4.73
N ARG A 56 -1.49 -2.83 -5.39
CA ARG A 56 -2.33 -2.38 -6.50
C ARG A 56 -2.29 -3.40 -7.65
N SER A 57 -3.35 -3.39 -8.43
CA SER A 57 -3.39 -4.18 -9.68
C SER A 57 -2.27 -3.72 -10.62
N ASP A 58 -1.69 -4.63 -11.37
CA ASP A 58 -0.72 -4.33 -12.44
C ASP A 58 -1.31 -3.41 -13.53
N ALA A 59 -2.64 -3.31 -13.60
CA ALA A 59 -3.35 -2.38 -14.47
C ALA A 59 -3.51 -0.95 -13.90
N SER A 60 -3.03 -0.70 -12.67
CA SER A 60 -3.06 0.64 -12.07
C SER A 60 -2.19 1.61 -12.88
N LYS A 61 -2.71 2.83 -13.07
CA LYS A 61 -2.00 3.91 -13.78
C LYS A 61 -1.53 5.03 -12.85
N ILE A 62 -1.73 4.88 -11.54
CA ILE A 62 -1.33 5.89 -10.54
C ILE A 62 0.20 6.13 -10.63
N GLY A 63 0.57 7.42 -10.65
CA GLY A 63 1.98 7.84 -10.80
C GLY A 63 2.49 7.85 -12.24
N GLY A 64 1.76 7.24 -13.20
CA GLY A 64 2.09 7.33 -14.61
C GLY A 64 1.87 8.72 -15.17
N ILE A 65 2.78 9.19 -16.02
CA ILE A 65 2.71 10.48 -16.72
C ILE A 65 2.45 10.22 -18.20
N TYR A 66 1.45 10.91 -18.73
CA TYR A 66 0.97 10.72 -20.09
C TYR A 66 0.83 12.06 -20.81
N LEU A 67 1.07 12.06 -22.11
CA LEU A 67 0.64 13.13 -22.98
C LEU A 67 -0.79 12.81 -23.45
N GLY A 68 -1.76 13.47 -22.83
CA GLY A 68 -3.19 13.28 -23.09
C GLY A 68 -3.80 14.40 -23.92
N LYS A 69 -5.05 14.18 -24.35
CA LYS A 69 -5.83 15.16 -25.12
C LYS A 69 -7.15 15.47 -24.43
N ILE A 70 -7.47 16.76 -24.27
CA ILE A 70 -8.76 17.17 -23.70
C ILE A 70 -9.88 16.87 -24.69
N GLN A 71 -10.80 16.03 -24.27
CA GLN A 71 -12.00 15.69 -25.02
C GLN A 71 -13.14 16.69 -24.74
N ASN A 72 -13.29 17.11 -23.49
CA ASN A 72 -14.34 18.03 -23.09
C ASN A 72 -13.94 18.85 -21.85
N VAL A 73 -14.41 20.10 -21.80
CA VAL A 73 -14.31 20.99 -20.64
C VAL A 73 -15.72 21.21 -20.07
N ALA A 74 -15.93 20.70 -18.86
CA ALA A 74 -17.19 20.76 -18.13
C ALA A 74 -17.16 21.87 -17.06
N LYS A 75 -17.46 23.09 -17.46
CA LYS A 75 -17.42 24.29 -16.59
C LYS A 75 -18.37 24.20 -15.40
N ASN A 76 -19.49 23.48 -15.53
CA ASN A 76 -20.49 23.29 -14.47
C ASN A 76 -19.99 22.47 -13.27
N ILE A 77 -18.94 21.68 -13.45
CA ILE A 77 -18.31 20.87 -12.40
C ILE A 77 -16.83 21.23 -12.18
N ASP A 78 -16.40 22.37 -12.74
CA ASP A 78 -15.04 22.92 -12.65
C ASP A 78 -13.95 21.89 -12.98
N ALA A 79 -14.12 21.16 -14.10
CA ALA A 79 -13.23 20.09 -14.53
C ALA A 79 -13.18 19.92 -16.06
N CYS A 80 -12.17 19.21 -16.52
CA CYS A 80 -12.11 18.68 -17.87
C CYS A 80 -11.87 17.17 -17.88
N PHE A 81 -12.14 16.55 -19.03
CA PHE A 81 -11.90 15.14 -19.27
C PHE A 81 -10.76 14.99 -20.27
N VAL A 82 -9.68 14.37 -19.81
CA VAL A 82 -8.46 14.13 -20.59
C VAL A 82 -8.39 12.66 -20.96
N GLU A 83 -8.31 12.37 -22.24
CA GLU A 83 -8.03 11.03 -22.71
C GLU A 83 -6.51 10.82 -22.73
N ILE A 84 -6.06 9.85 -21.94
CA ILE A 84 -4.62 9.56 -21.75
C ILE A 84 -4.13 8.42 -22.64
N LEU A 85 -5.02 7.49 -22.95
CA LEU A 85 -4.86 6.38 -23.90
C LEU A 85 -6.19 6.19 -24.62
N PRO A 86 -6.24 5.53 -25.78
CA PRO A 86 -7.49 5.33 -26.53
C PRO A 86 -8.60 4.71 -25.68
N GLY A 87 -9.69 5.45 -25.49
CA GLY A 87 -10.83 5.07 -24.68
C GLY A 87 -10.67 5.31 -23.17
N GLU A 88 -9.53 5.74 -22.68
CA GLU A 88 -9.25 5.94 -21.27
C GLU A 88 -9.29 7.41 -20.84
N LEU A 89 -10.42 7.81 -20.28
CA LEU A 89 -10.69 9.16 -19.83
C LEU A 89 -10.38 9.36 -18.34
N CYS A 90 -9.57 10.37 -18.03
CA CYS A 90 -9.30 10.87 -16.70
C CYS A 90 -10.07 12.15 -16.41
N PHE A 91 -10.52 12.29 -15.17
CA PHE A 91 -11.09 13.50 -14.61
C PHE A 91 -9.94 14.41 -14.14
N LEU A 92 -9.85 15.63 -14.68
CA LEU A 92 -8.88 16.65 -14.31
C LEU A 92 -9.61 17.87 -13.75
N PRO A 93 -9.57 18.13 -12.42
CA PRO A 93 -10.10 19.37 -11.85
C PRO A 93 -9.37 20.58 -12.41
N LEU A 94 -10.07 21.67 -12.77
CA LEU A 94 -9.42 22.87 -13.32
C LEU A 94 -8.41 23.52 -12.35
N ARG A 95 -8.63 23.39 -11.04
CA ARG A 95 -7.66 23.81 -10.01
C ARG A 95 -6.33 23.05 -10.06
N GLU A 96 -6.31 21.83 -10.60
CA GLU A 96 -5.14 20.97 -10.81
C GLU A 96 -4.51 21.16 -12.19
N ALA A 97 -4.91 22.22 -12.92
CA ALA A 97 -4.51 22.48 -14.29
C ALA A 97 -4.01 23.91 -14.53
N GLY A 98 -3.88 24.73 -13.48
CA GLY A 98 -3.56 26.16 -13.61
C GLY A 98 -2.22 26.47 -14.27
N ALA A 99 -1.23 25.57 -14.20
CA ALA A 99 0.08 25.69 -14.84
C ALA A 99 0.34 24.52 -15.81
N ALA A 100 -0.70 24.00 -16.46
CA ALA A 100 -0.60 22.85 -17.35
C ALA A 100 0.38 23.10 -18.49
N TYR A 101 1.23 22.12 -18.75
CA TYR A 101 2.15 22.13 -19.89
C TYR A 101 1.40 21.63 -21.13
N LEU A 102 1.23 22.54 -22.12
CA LEU A 102 0.57 22.27 -23.40
C LEU A 102 1.62 22.08 -24.48
N THR A 103 1.47 21.07 -25.33
CA THR A 103 2.39 20.78 -26.44
C THR A 103 1.91 21.33 -27.79
N ASN A 104 0.60 21.50 -27.98
CA ASN A 104 0.04 21.92 -29.27
C ASN A 104 -0.25 23.42 -29.39
N ARG A 105 -0.14 24.20 -28.30
CA ARG A 105 -0.26 25.66 -28.30
C ARG A 105 0.38 26.29 -27.05
N LYS A 106 0.59 27.61 -27.10
CA LYS A 106 1.01 28.35 -25.90
C LYS A 106 -0.10 28.42 -24.87
N ALA A 107 0.25 28.20 -23.61
CA ALA A 107 -0.68 28.32 -22.50
C ALA A 107 -1.16 29.77 -22.35
N ASP A 108 -2.49 29.97 -22.33
CA ASP A 108 -3.17 31.26 -22.12
C ASP A 108 -3.95 31.30 -20.80
N GLY A 109 -3.69 30.33 -19.91
CA GLY A 109 -4.41 30.17 -18.64
C GLY A 109 -5.80 29.54 -18.77
N THR A 110 -6.22 29.20 -20.01
CA THR A 110 -7.51 28.53 -20.25
C THR A 110 -7.30 27.20 -20.96
N LEU A 111 -8.08 26.17 -20.58
CA LEU A 111 -8.07 24.88 -21.26
C LEU A 111 -9.28 24.77 -22.22
N LYS A 112 -9.04 24.14 -23.37
CA LYS A 112 -10.04 23.96 -24.44
C LYS A 112 -10.06 22.50 -24.89
N ALA A 113 -11.19 22.06 -25.43
CA ALA A 113 -11.26 20.77 -26.09
C ALA A 113 -10.24 20.74 -27.26
N GLY A 114 -9.50 19.66 -27.38
CA GLY A 114 -8.43 19.49 -28.34
C GLY A 114 -7.04 19.90 -27.84
N ASP A 115 -6.91 20.53 -26.66
CA ASP A 115 -5.61 20.80 -26.06
C ASP A 115 -4.88 19.49 -25.74
N GLU A 116 -3.60 19.44 -26.03
CA GLU A 116 -2.69 18.34 -25.72
C GLU A 116 -1.81 18.76 -24.55
N LEU A 117 -1.84 17.97 -23.45
CA LEU A 117 -1.17 18.36 -22.21
C LEU A 117 -0.59 17.15 -21.48
N VAL A 118 0.46 17.44 -20.70
CA VAL A 118 1.06 16.44 -19.83
C VAL A 118 0.23 16.30 -18.55
N VAL A 119 -0.16 15.08 -18.22
CA VAL A 119 -0.93 14.76 -17.00
C VAL A 119 -0.33 13.57 -16.26
N MET A 120 -0.40 13.60 -14.92
CA MET A 120 -0.08 12.47 -14.05
C MET A 120 -1.36 11.90 -13.47
N VAL A 121 -1.53 10.59 -13.52
CA VAL A 121 -2.68 9.91 -12.90
C VAL A 121 -2.46 9.87 -11.38
N THR A 122 -3.44 10.38 -10.63
CA THR A 122 -3.38 10.47 -9.16
C THR A 122 -4.25 9.45 -8.45
N ARG A 123 -5.26 8.92 -9.16
CA ARG A 123 -6.18 7.90 -8.65
C ARG A 123 -6.77 7.08 -9.79
N ASP A 124 -6.83 5.77 -9.61
CA ASP A 124 -7.50 4.87 -10.55
C ASP A 124 -9.03 5.04 -10.54
N ALA A 125 -9.66 4.57 -11.59
CA ALA A 125 -11.12 4.50 -11.67
C ALA A 125 -11.69 3.58 -10.59
N GLN A 126 -12.79 4.00 -9.95
CA GLN A 126 -13.47 3.21 -8.92
C GLN A 126 -14.97 3.18 -9.18
N LYS A 127 -15.53 1.99 -9.37
CA LYS A 127 -16.97 1.80 -9.64
C LYS A 127 -17.47 2.76 -10.74
N THR A 128 -18.22 3.80 -10.35
CA THR A 128 -18.78 4.81 -11.25
C THR A 128 -17.89 6.05 -11.44
N LYS A 129 -16.79 6.18 -10.66
CA LYS A 129 -15.89 7.34 -10.73
C LYS A 129 -14.74 7.05 -11.68
N ARG A 130 -14.49 7.97 -12.62
CA ARG A 130 -13.33 7.90 -13.53
C ARG A 130 -12.02 8.06 -12.76
N ALA A 131 -10.92 7.61 -13.35
CA ALA A 131 -9.58 7.91 -12.89
C ALA A 131 -9.40 9.44 -12.75
N SER A 132 -8.58 9.88 -11.82
CA SER A 132 -8.28 11.32 -11.63
C SER A 132 -6.83 11.60 -12.00
N ALA A 133 -6.59 12.79 -12.53
CA ALA A 133 -5.27 13.24 -12.92
C ALA A 133 -4.99 14.67 -12.41
N THR A 134 -3.72 15.06 -12.40
CA THR A 134 -3.25 16.43 -12.23
C THR A 134 -2.43 16.84 -13.44
N ALA A 135 -2.50 18.11 -13.84
CA ALA A 135 -1.65 18.72 -14.84
C ALA A 135 -0.76 19.82 -14.24
N ASP A 136 -0.78 19.99 -12.92
CA ASP A 136 0.06 20.95 -12.20
C ASP A 136 1.48 20.38 -11.99
N PRO A 137 2.52 20.98 -12.60
CA PRO A 137 3.92 20.52 -12.46
C PRO A 137 4.40 20.51 -11.00
N ALA A 138 3.95 21.47 -10.17
CA ALA A 138 4.33 21.51 -8.76
C ALA A 138 3.78 20.29 -8.00
N ARG A 139 2.53 19.93 -8.31
CA ARG A 139 1.89 18.73 -7.76
C ARG A 139 2.54 17.44 -8.26
N MET A 140 2.85 17.36 -9.55
CA MET A 140 3.58 16.22 -10.13
C MET A 140 4.94 16.01 -9.44
N LYS A 141 5.72 17.09 -9.29
CA LYS A 141 6.99 17.06 -8.57
C LYS A 141 6.84 16.56 -7.15
N GLN A 142 5.84 17.05 -6.42
CA GLN A 142 5.55 16.59 -5.05
C GLN A 142 5.23 15.09 -5.00
N LEU A 143 4.50 14.58 -5.99
CA LEU A 143 4.17 13.15 -6.07
C LEU A 143 5.38 12.30 -6.44
N LEU A 144 6.25 12.77 -7.33
CA LEU A 144 7.52 12.10 -7.67
C LEU A 144 8.46 12.03 -6.46
N CYS A 145 8.54 13.09 -5.64
CA CYS A 145 9.31 13.07 -4.41
C CYS A 145 8.78 12.05 -3.39
N LYS A 146 7.46 11.87 -3.31
CA LYS A 146 6.86 10.85 -2.43
C LYS A 146 7.18 9.42 -2.85
N ASN A 147 7.52 9.21 -4.12
CA ASN A 147 7.91 7.93 -4.70
C ASN A 147 9.45 7.72 -4.66
N GLY A 148 10.15 8.33 -3.70
CA GLY A 148 11.56 8.07 -3.42
C GLY A 148 12.56 8.96 -4.17
N SER A 149 12.12 9.89 -5.00
CA SER A 149 13.01 10.84 -5.67
C SER A 149 13.38 12.02 -4.74
N THR A 150 14.64 12.48 -4.79
CA THR A 150 14.99 13.76 -4.14
C THR A 150 14.31 14.92 -4.86
N PRO A 151 14.09 16.08 -4.19
CA PRO A 151 13.44 17.24 -4.82
C PRO A 151 14.15 17.74 -6.07
N GLU A 152 15.48 17.64 -6.12
CA GLU A 152 16.29 18.02 -7.27
C GLU A 152 16.09 17.03 -8.42
N ASN A 153 16.24 15.72 -8.16
CA ASN A 153 16.05 14.67 -9.16
C ASN A 153 14.62 14.66 -9.72
N ALA A 154 13.60 14.88 -8.89
CA ALA A 154 12.22 14.98 -9.32
C ALA A 154 11.98 16.20 -10.25
N SER A 155 12.69 17.33 -10.00
CA SER A 155 12.61 18.53 -10.85
C SER A 155 13.23 18.27 -12.21
N GLU A 156 14.43 17.73 -12.25
CA GLU A 156 15.16 17.41 -13.50
C GLU A 156 14.42 16.35 -14.31
N ALA A 157 13.94 15.29 -13.65
CA ALA A 157 13.17 14.26 -14.31
C ALA A 157 11.88 14.81 -14.93
N LEU A 158 11.12 15.61 -14.17
CA LEU A 158 9.90 16.22 -14.70
C LEU A 158 10.19 17.14 -15.87
N GLN A 159 11.21 18.01 -15.79
CA GLN A 159 11.59 18.90 -16.88
C GLN A 159 11.96 18.10 -18.14
N SER A 160 12.77 17.07 -18.01
CA SER A 160 13.12 16.17 -19.12
C SER A 160 11.89 15.52 -19.76
N LEU A 161 10.89 15.11 -18.95
CA LEU A 161 9.64 14.54 -19.45
C LEU A 161 8.78 15.58 -20.20
N LEU A 162 8.74 16.82 -19.72
CA LEU A 162 8.02 17.90 -20.41
C LEU A 162 8.66 18.23 -21.76
N GLU A 163 9.99 18.32 -21.82
CA GLU A 163 10.74 18.52 -23.09
C GLU A 163 10.54 17.34 -24.06
N GLN A 164 10.52 16.11 -23.57
CA GLN A 164 10.20 14.94 -24.38
C GLN A 164 8.79 14.99 -24.97
N ALA A 165 7.83 15.53 -24.22
CA ALA A 165 6.43 15.62 -24.64
C ALA A 165 6.28 16.47 -25.93
N ASP A 166 7.09 17.50 -26.14
CA ASP A 166 7.05 18.35 -27.35
C ASP A 166 7.36 17.59 -28.63
N HIS A 167 8.02 16.44 -28.51
CA HIS A 167 8.41 15.59 -29.64
C HIS A 167 7.57 14.30 -29.77
N LYS A 168 6.48 14.18 -28.99
CA LYS A 168 5.63 13.00 -28.95
C LYS A 168 4.22 13.31 -29.41
N VAL A 169 3.53 12.28 -29.84
CA VAL A 169 2.11 12.32 -30.18
C VAL A 169 1.28 12.05 -28.91
N TYR A 170 0.11 12.67 -28.81
CA TYR A 170 -0.82 12.37 -27.71
C TYR A 170 -1.11 10.86 -27.61
N PHE A 171 -1.50 10.38 -26.43
CA PHE A 171 -1.59 8.97 -26.01
C PHE A 171 -0.25 8.28 -25.79
N THR A 172 0.83 9.07 -25.65
CA THR A 172 2.14 8.53 -25.25
C THR A 172 2.26 8.46 -23.74
N CYS A 173 2.68 7.32 -23.22
CA CYS A 173 3.13 7.18 -21.83
C CYS A 173 4.57 7.70 -21.74
N LEU A 174 4.76 8.83 -21.08
CA LEU A 174 6.06 9.48 -20.86
C LEU A 174 6.82 8.84 -19.69
N LEU A 175 6.10 8.52 -18.62
CA LEU A 175 6.60 7.79 -17.46
C LEU A 175 5.61 6.69 -17.10
N LYS A 176 6.09 5.45 -17.04
CA LYS A 176 5.26 4.33 -16.58
C LYS A 176 4.88 4.50 -15.11
N PRO A 177 3.70 4.02 -14.68
CA PRO A 177 3.36 3.93 -13.26
C PRO A 177 4.45 3.20 -12.48
N SER A 178 4.71 3.62 -11.24
CA SER A 178 5.60 2.88 -10.37
C SER A 178 5.02 1.49 -10.08
N GLU A 179 5.87 0.49 -10.03
CA GLU A 179 5.44 -0.87 -9.68
C GLU A 179 4.94 -0.91 -8.24
N ALA A 180 3.81 -1.58 -8.01
CA ALA A 180 3.17 -1.65 -6.70
C ALA A 180 4.09 -2.21 -5.60
N VAL A 181 5.07 -3.01 -5.98
CA VAL A 181 6.08 -3.58 -5.08
C VAL A 181 6.98 -2.49 -4.50
N TYR A 182 7.48 -1.57 -5.32
CA TYR A 182 8.37 -0.48 -4.87
C TYR A 182 7.62 0.54 -4.03
N GLU A 183 6.37 0.85 -4.38
CA GLU A 183 5.53 1.72 -3.55
C GLU A 183 5.36 1.16 -2.12
N VAL A 184 5.22 -0.15 -1.99
CA VAL A 184 5.14 -0.80 -0.68
C VAL A 184 6.46 -0.70 0.09
N LEU A 185 7.60 -0.89 -0.58
CA LEU A 185 8.93 -0.75 0.05
C LEU A 185 9.13 0.64 0.64
N GLU A 186 8.62 1.68 -0.02
CA GLU A 186 8.78 3.07 0.39
C GLU A 186 7.80 3.51 1.50
N GLN A 187 6.60 2.92 1.52
CA GLN A 187 5.50 3.44 2.34
C GLN A 187 5.08 2.54 3.51
N MET A 188 5.42 1.26 3.47
CA MET A 188 4.85 0.30 4.41
C MET A 188 5.59 0.23 5.75
N ALA A 189 6.91 0.30 5.73
CA ALA A 189 7.73 0.06 6.90
C ALA A 189 9.02 0.90 6.85
N ASP A 190 9.50 1.28 8.04
CA ASP A 190 10.86 1.80 8.14
C ASP A 190 11.83 0.69 7.69
N PRO A 191 12.82 1.00 6.83
CA PRO A 191 13.80 0.01 6.40
C PRO A 191 14.55 -0.68 7.56
N SER A 192 14.64 -0.05 8.73
CA SER A 192 15.25 -0.65 9.92
C SER A 192 14.41 -1.75 10.57
N GLU A 193 13.12 -1.86 10.24
CA GLU A 193 12.21 -2.82 10.87
C GLU A 193 12.28 -4.23 10.27
N TYR A 194 12.95 -4.40 9.14
CA TYR A 194 13.13 -5.71 8.49
C TYR A 194 14.51 -5.84 7.87
N SER A 195 15.07 -7.03 7.91
CA SER A 195 16.37 -7.38 7.32
C SER A 195 16.23 -8.21 6.04
N GLU A 196 15.11 -8.91 5.91
CA GLU A 196 14.86 -9.85 4.83
C GLU A 196 13.53 -9.57 4.12
N ILE A 197 13.56 -9.70 2.79
CA ILE A 197 12.37 -9.68 1.94
C ILE A 197 12.16 -11.10 1.41
N LEU A 198 10.95 -11.64 1.62
CA LEU A 198 10.56 -12.99 1.22
C LEU A 198 9.40 -12.94 0.26
N THR A 199 9.39 -13.83 -0.72
CA THR A 199 8.22 -13.99 -1.60
C THR A 199 8.12 -15.41 -2.15
N ASP A 200 6.91 -15.89 -2.32
CA ASP A 200 6.55 -17.11 -3.05
C ASP A 200 5.98 -16.82 -4.45
N ASP A 201 5.94 -15.53 -4.88
CA ASP A 201 5.51 -15.10 -6.20
C ASP A 201 6.73 -14.90 -7.12
N PRO A 202 6.89 -15.72 -8.19
CA PRO A 202 8.05 -15.62 -9.08
C PRO A 202 8.15 -14.28 -9.82
N GLN A 203 7.02 -13.61 -10.08
CA GLN A 203 7.03 -12.32 -10.75
C GLN A 203 7.54 -11.23 -9.81
N ILE A 204 7.04 -11.21 -8.57
CA ILE A 204 7.53 -10.28 -7.53
C ILE A 204 9.02 -10.52 -7.24
N TYR A 205 9.44 -11.78 -7.16
CA TYR A 205 10.86 -12.11 -6.95
C TYR A 205 11.74 -11.54 -8.06
N ARG A 206 11.34 -11.67 -9.33
CA ARG A 206 12.07 -11.11 -10.47
C ARG A 206 12.14 -9.58 -10.38
N GLN A 207 11.02 -8.90 -10.11
CA GLN A 207 10.98 -7.44 -9.94
C GLN A 207 11.93 -6.97 -8.83
N LEU A 208 11.94 -7.66 -7.69
CA LEU A 208 12.82 -7.33 -6.56
C LEU A 208 14.29 -7.62 -6.86
N SER A 209 14.60 -8.72 -7.54
CA SER A 209 15.99 -9.17 -7.81
C SER A 209 16.65 -8.38 -8.94
N GLU A 210 15.89 -7.98 -9.96
CA GLU A 210 16.39 -7.24 -11.12
C GLU A 210 16.23 -5.72 -10.95
N GLY A 211 15.52 -5.27 -9.91
CA GLY A 211 15.22 -3.87 -9.67
C GLY A 211 16.41 -3.08 -9.15
N ASP A 212 16.53 -1.83 -9.60
CA ASP A 212 17.56 -0.90 -9.14
C ASP A 212 17.01 0.09 -8.08
N HIS A 213 16.33 -0.45 -7.04
CA HIS A 213 15.83 0.36 -5.94
C HIS A 213 16.87 0.41 -4.80
N PRO A 214 17.19 1.59 -4.22
CA PRO A 214 18.22 1.72 -3.18
C PRO A 214 18.04 0.80 -1.97
N LEU A 215 16.80 0.58 -1.53
CA LEU A 215 16.49 -0.29 -0.39
C LEU A 215 16.81 -1.76 -0.67
N LEU A 216 16.72 -2.21 -1.91
CA LEU A 216 17.00 -3.60 -2.29
C LEU A 216 18.48 -3.95 -2.11
N LYS A 217 19.39 -2.97 -2.33
CA LYS A 217 20.84 -3.15 -2.18
C LYS A 217 21.27 -3.45 -0.74
N GLN A 218 20.40 -3.12 0.22
CA GLN A 218 20.68 -3.26 1.66
C GLN A 218 19.95 -4.44 2.31
N LYS A 219 19.13 -5.17 1.55
CA LYS A 219 18.27 -6.23 2.07
C LYS A 219 18.56 -7.57 1.42
N SER A 220 18.41 -8.63 2.20
CA SER A 220 18.41 -10.00 1.65
C SER A 220 17.07 -10.26 0.98
N ILE A 221 17.09 -10.67 -0.29
CA ILE A 221 15.88 -11.03 -1.05
C ILE A 221 15.93 -12.55 -1.26
N ARG A 222 14.87 -13.23 -0.84
CA ARG A 222 14.81 -14.68 -0.94
C ARG A 222 13.50 -15.16 -1.55
N PHE A 223 13.60 -16.03 -2.53
CA PHE A 223 12.47 -16.78 -3.04
C PHE A 223 12.17 -17.95 -2.11
N TYR A 224 10.90 -18.19 -1.83
CA TYR A 224 10.43 -19.26 -0.96
C TYR A 224 9.70 -20.30 -1.81
N ASP A 225 10.22 -21.50 -1.89
CA ASP A 225 9.73 -22.60 -2.72
C ASP A 225 9.63 -23.95 -1.97
N ASP A 226 9.50 -23.91 -0.63
CA ASP A 226 9.36 -25.12 0.18
C ASP A 226 8.05 -25.86 -0.17
N PRO A 227 8.11 -27.09 -0.70
CA PRO A 227 6.93 -27.84 -1.08
C PRO A 227 6.17 -28.42 0.12
N ALA A 228 6.77 -28.49 1.30
CA ALA A 228 6.17 -29.11 2.50
C ALA A 228 5.32 -28.12 3.28
N ILE A 229 5.71 -26.85 3.35
CA ILE A 229 5.04 -25.83 4.15
C ILE A 229 4.94 -24.54 3.34
N SER A 230 3.74 -24.04 3.09
CA SER A 230 3.57 -22.76 2.40
C SER A 230 4.04 -21.58 3.26
N LEU A 231 4.53 -20.53 2.60
CA LEU A 231 4.95 -19.28 3.25
C LEU A 231 3.85 -18.71 4.16
N ARG A 232 2.60 -18.80 3.71
CA ARG A 232 1.41 -18.34 4.46
C ARG A 232 1.20 -19.10 5.78
N LEU A 233 1.42 -20.42 5.75
CA LEU A 233 1.27 -21.26 6.95
C LEU A 233 2.46 -21.05 7.89
N LEU A 234 3.69 -20.99 7.37
CA LEU A 234 4.90 -20.81 8.16
C LEU A 234 4.84 -19.56 9.04
N TYR A 235 4.37 -18.45 8.50
CA TYR A 235 4.27 -17.16 9.21
C TYR A 235 2.86 -16.83 9.73
N SER A 236 1.91 -17.77 9.63
CA SER A 236 0.51 -17.58 10.07
C SER A 236 -0.13 -16.33 9.47
N LEU A 237 0.14 -16.04 8.19
CA LEU A 237 -0.26 -14.79 7.53
C LEU A 237 -1.78 -14.65 7.39
N GLU A 238 -2.50 -15.76 7.21
CA GLU A 238 -3.97 -15.77 7.13
C GLU A 238 -4.59 -15.36 8.46
N ARG A 239 -4.05 -15.85 9.59
CA ARG A 239 -4.48 -15.41 10.91
C ARG A 239 -4.26 -13.91 11.14
N GLY A 240 -3.11 -13.38 10.72
CA GLY A 240 -2.86 -11.94 10.77
C GLY A 240 -3.86 -11.11 9.94
N MET A 241 -4.27 -11.64 8.78
CA MET A 241 -5.32 -11.03 7.96
C MET A 241 -6.69 -11.10 8.64
N GLU A 242 -7.05 -12.22 9.26
CA GLU A 242 -8.30 -12.38 10.00
C GLU A 242 -8.36 -11.39 11.17
N GLU A 243 -7.29 -11.27 11.95
CA GLU A 243 -7.18 -10.30 13.03
C GLU A 243 -7.37 -8.86 12.52
N ALA A 244 -6.80 -8.53 11.36
CA ALA A 244 -6.96 -7.21 10.75
C ALA A 244 -8.38 -6.93 10.25
N LEU A 245 -9.19 -7.94 10.03
CA LEU A 245 -10.59 -7.83 9.58
C LEU A 245 -11.59 -7.94 10.72
N ASP A 246 -11.18 -8.38 11.90
CA ASP A 246 -12.08 -8.55 13.05
C ASP A 246 -12.51 -7.18 13.59
N THR A 247 -13.78 -7.06 13.92
CA THR A 247 -14.34 -5.84 14.52
C THR A 247 -13.94 -5.68 15.98
N ARG A 248 -13.74 -6.79 16.69
CA ARG A 248 -13.41 -6.80 18.13
C ARG A 248 -11.96 -7.24 18.35
N VAL A 249 -11.24 -6.45 19.15
CA VAL A 249 -9.85 -6.73 19.55
C VAL A 249 -9.78 -6.83 21.06
N TRP A 250 -9.39 -8.00 21.56
CA TRP A 250 -9.28 -8.24 23.00
C TRP A 250 -7.98 -7.67 23.55
N LEU A 251 -8.08 -7.03 24.71
CA LEU A 251 -6.95 -6.54 25.50
C LEU A 251 -6.53 -7.59 26.56
N LYS A 252 -5.27 -7.55 26.96
CA LYS A 252 -4.75 -8.48 27.98
C LYS A 252 -5.41 -8.31 29.34
N CYS A 253 -5.82 -7.08 29.69
CA CYS A 253 -6.57 -6.77 30.89
C CYS A 253 -8.00 -7.35 30.90
N GLY A 254 -8.48 -7.96 29.79
CA GLY A 254 -9.83 -8.49 29.67
C GLY A 254 -10.87 -7.49 29.14
N GLY A 255 -10.45 -6.26 28.85
CA GLY A 255 -11.21 -5.30 28.05
C GLY A 255 -11.12 -5.63 26.56
N TYR A 256 -11.75 -4.82 25.71
CA TYR A 256 -11.67 -4.95 24.27
C TYR A 256 -11.92 -3.63 23.54
N LEU A 257 -11.37 -3.53 22.35
CA LEU A 257 -11.67 -2.47 21.39
C LEU A 257 -12.76 -2.94 20.42
N VAL A 258 -13.59 -2.02 19.97
CA VAL A 258 -14.49 -2.21 18.83
C VAL A 258 -14.07 -1.24 17.75
N ILE A 259 -13.62 -1.77 16.60
CA ILE A 259 -13.11 -0.98 15.49
C ILE A 259 -14.06 -1.15 14.31
N GLN A 260 -14.74 -0.07 13.93
CA GLN A 260 -15.76 -0.08 12.88
C GLN A 260 -15.51 1.01 11.84
N PRO A 261 -15.28 0.65 10.57
CA PRO A 261 -15.31 1.62 9.49
C PRO A 261 -16.73 2.08 9.26
N THR A 262 -16.92 3.39 9.19
CA THR A 262 -18.16 4.04 8.79
C THR A 262 -18.01 4.67 7.40
N GLU A 263 -19.05 5.31 6.89
CA GLU A 263 -18.99 5.99 5.59
C GLU A 263 -17.99 7.16 5.57
N ALA A 264 -17.84 7.86 6.69
CA ALA A 264 -17.02 9.08 6.80
C ALA A 264 -15.69 8.88 7.52
N MET A 265 -15.62 7.95 8.51
CA MET A 265 -14.46 7.76 9.39
C MET A 265 -14.40 6.35 9.95
N THR A 266 -13.30 6.01 10.62
CA THR A 266 -13.22 4.80 11.44
C THR A 266 -13.47 5.16 12.89
N VAL A 267 -14.42 4.49 13.53
CA VAL A 267 -14.73 4.66 14.96
C VAL A 267 -14.04 3.56 15.76
N ILE A 268 -13.37 3.95 16.85
CA ILE A 268 -12.75 3.03 17.80
C ILE A 268 -13.34 3.29 19.18
N ASP A 269 -14.02 2.27 19.73
CA ASP A 269 -14.59 2.31 21.07
C ASP A 269 -13.81 1.39 22.02
N VAL A 270 -13.63 1.82 23.26
CA VAL A 270 -12.89 1.09 24.30
C VAL A 270 -13.86 0.59 25.36
N ASN A 271 -13.89 -0.73 25.56
CA ASN A 271 -14.73 -1.38 26.55
C ASN A 271 -13.89 -2.02 27.64
N SER A 272 -14.15 -1.69 28.91
CA SER A 272 -13.45 -2.22 30.08
C SER A 272 -13.74 -3.69 30.41
N GLY A 273 -14.77 -4.28 29.77
CA GLY A 273 -15.14 -5.67 29.96
C GLY A 273 -15.66 -5.98 31.37
N LYS A 274 -15.34 -7.16 31.88
CA LYS A 274 -15.78 -7.61 33.21
C LYS A 274 -15.10 -6.93 34.41
N ASN A 275 -14.15 -6.02 34.18
CA ASN A 275 -13.44 -5.32 35.23
C ASN A 275 -14.32 -4.32 36.00
N GLU A 276 -15.53 -4.01 35.52
CA GLU A 276 -16.52 -3.19 36.24
C GLU A 276 -17.02 -3.79 37.56
N ALA A 277 -16.96 -5.14 37.69
CA ALA A 277 -17.58 -5.87 38.81
C ALA A 277 -16.71 -5.92 40.09
N LYS A 278 -15.44 -5.55 40.05
CA LYS A 278 -14.55 -5.54 41.21
C LYS A 278 -14.02 -4.13 41.38
N LYS A 279 -14.56 -3.34 42.38
CA LYS A 279 -14.06 -2.04 42.86
C LYS A 279 -12.87 -1.49 42.03
N ALA A 280 -13.16 -1.12 40.79
CA ALA A 280 -12.15 -0.57 39.90
C ALA A 280 -11.79 0.82 40.43
N GLY A 281 -10.62 0.94 41.08
CA GLY A 281 -10.04 2.25 41.42
C GLY A 281 -9.60 2.96 40.14
N GLU A 282 -9.32 4.24 40.23
CA GLU A 282 -8.82 5.08 39.11
C GLU A 282 -7.62 4.43 38.39
N ASP A 283 -6.75 3.72 39.15
CA ASP A 283 -5.61 2.98 38.59
C ASP A 283 -5.99 1.90 37.59
N THR A 284 -7.14 1.23 37.76
CA THR A 284 -7.60 0.19 36.85
C THR A 284 -8.03 0.79 35.50
N TYR A 285 -8.75 1.91 35.50
CA TYR A 285 -9.14 2.60 34.28
C TYR A 285 -7.94 3.17 33.54
N TYR A 286 -6.95 3.70 34.30
CA TYR A 286 -5.71 4.18 33.71
C TYR A 286 -4.96 3.07 32.98
N GLN A 287 -4.81 1.88 33.59
CA GLN A 287 -4.15 0.73 32.99
C GLN A 287 -4.90 0.23 31.74
N VAL A 288 -6.23 0.13 31.78
CA VAL A 288 -7.04 -0.25 30.61
C VAL A 288 -6.86 0.76 29.47
N ASN A 289 -6.88 2.05 29.76
CA ASN A 289 -6.72 3.09 28.76
C ASN A 289 -5.31 3.10 28.15
N LEU A 290 -4.27 2.86 28.95
CA LEU A 290 -2.90 2.76 28.45
C LEU A 290 -2.74 1.57 27.49
N GLU A 291 -3.21 0.39 27.89
CA GLU A 291 -3.18 -0.80 27.04
C GLU A 291 -4.03 -0.62 25.77
N ALA A 292 -5.20 0.03 25.89
CA ALA A 292 -6.04 0.36 24.78
C ALA A 292 -5.33 1.29 23.78
N ALA A 293 -4.62 2.32 24.27
CA ALA A 293 -3.89 3.25 23.41
C ALA A 293 -2.76 2.55 22.63
N GLU A 294 -2.01 1.66 23.28
CA GLU A 294 -0.98 0.86 22.62
C GLU A 294 -1.57 -0.06 21.55
N GLU A 295 -2.68 -0.72 21.86
CA GLU A 295 -3.34 -1.62 20.93
C GLU A 295 -4.00 -0.87 19.77
N VAL A 296 -4.59 0.31 20.01
CA VAL A 296 -5.10 1.19 18.96
C VAL A 296 -3.98 1.54 17.99
N ALA A 297 -2.83 1.99 18.46
CA ALA A 297 -1.69 2.32 17.61
C ALA A 297 -1.25 1.12 16.76
N ARG A 298 -1.21 -0.09 17.35
CA ARG A 298 -0.92 -1.33 16.62
C ARG A 298 -1.96 -1.62 15.54
N GLN A 299 -3.25 -1.49 15.85
CA GLN A 299 -4.35 -1.77 14.92
C GLN A 299 -4.43 -0.76 13.77
N LEU A 300 -4.12 0.52 14.03
CA LEU A 300 -4.03 1.54 12.98
C LEU A 300 -3.01 1.15 11.92
N ARG A 301 -1.85 0.67 12.38
CA ARG A 301 -0.78 0.23 11.50
C ARG A 301 -1.13 -1.07 10.78
N LEU A 302 -1.60 -2.10 11.51
CA LEU A 302 -1.97 -3.41 10.98
C LEU A 302 -2.98 -3.27 9.85
N ARG A 303 -4.04 -2.49 10.07
CA ARG A 303 -5.18 -2.30 9.17
C ARG A 303 -4.98 -1.18 8.15
N ASN A 304 -3.89 -0.42 8.22
CA ASN A 304 -3.67 0.77 7.41
C ASN A 304 -4.80 1.80 7.51
N LEU A 305 -5.23 2.10 8.72
CA LEU A 305 -6.33 3.02 8.94
C LEU A 305 -5.87 4.48 8.93
N SER A 306 -6.71 5.33 8.35
CA SER A 306 -6.59 6.79 8.36
C SER A 306 -7.98 7.41 8.49
N GLY A 307 -8.08 8.65 8.96
CA GLY A 307 -9.38 9.31 9.15
C GLY A 307 -10.17 8.75 10.34
N ILE A 308 -9.56 8.82 11.51
CA ILE A 308 -10.12 8.35 12.78
C ILE A 308 -10.72 9.53 13.52
#